data_dd7da553af416f85332d861315f2a397
#
_entry.id   dd7da553af416f85332d861315f2a397
#
_cell.length_a   1.000
_cell.length_b   1.000
_cell.length_c   1.000
_cell.angle_alpha   90.00
_cell.angle_beta   90.00
_cell.angle_gamma   90.00
#
_symmetry.space_group_name_H-M   'P 1'
#
loop_
_entity.id
_entity.type
_entity.pdbx_description
1 polymer ?
#
loop_
_entity_poly.entity_id
_entity_poly.type
_entity_poly.pdbx_seq_one_letter_code
_entity_poly.pdbx_strand_id
1 'polypeptide(L)'
;MLRIADEMSFSISRSATALKSGKALRVVLLMSDHIRLWFSASVIEGLNQVLHADGYDLSIFQISSIEERREFFDMLPVRRNADAVIVASIDVDAQESAQLASTGVPIIGINCVNPREYGFTAAVGIDDDQGSRLVACHLIGLGHRNIVYVRTSREVSLRFSVQQRYDSFVKACLEQGVTPTTLVAQESEDRISTIVSELLSLP
;
A
#
# COMPACT_ATOMS: atom_id res chain seq x y z
N MET A 1 -0.36 26.20 -40.32
CA MET A 1 0.25 26.26 -38.96
C MET A 1 0.52 24.85 -38.39
N LEU A 2 -0.42 23.91 -38.37
CA LEU A 2 -0.18 22.56 -37.82
C LEU A 2 0.96 21.80 -38.50
N ARG A 3 1.08 21.87 -39.81
CA ARG A 3 2.13 21.18 -40.59
C ARG A 3 3.56 21.65 -40.25
N ILE A 4 3.74 22.94 -39.92
CA ILE A 4 5.04 23.50 -39.54
C ILE A 4 5.42 23.03 -38.11
N ALA A 5 4.44 22.88 -37.22
CA ALA A 5 4.66 22.37 -35.86
C ALA A 5 5.11 20.88 -35.91
N ASP A 6 4.52 20.08 -36.79
CA ASP A 6 4.92 18.68 -37.00
C ASP A 6 6.34 18.56 -37.60
N GLU A 7 6.68 19.41 -38.59
CA GLU A 7 8.02 19.48 -39.20
C GLU A 7 9.11 19.94 -38.21
N MET A 8 8.75 20.74 -37.21
CA MET A 8 9.68 21.22 -36.18
C MET A 8 9.74 20.31 -34.95
N SER A 9 9.07 19.17 -34.94
CA SER A 9 8.91 18.27 -33.76
C SER A 9 8.46 19.05 -32.52
N PHE A 10 7.62 20.07 -32.74
CA PHE A 10 7.12 20.92 -31.67
C PHE A 10 6.05 20.15 -30.89
N SER A 11 6.46 19.41 -29.87
CA SER A 11 5.53 18.89 -28.88
C SER A 11 5.12 20.02 -27.96
N ILE A 12 3.83 20.28 -27.87
CA ILE A 12 3.29 21.20 -26.84
C ILE A 12 3.77 20.67 -25.50
N SER A 13 4.61 21.45 -24.82
CA SER A 13 5.11 21.06 -23.49
C SER A 13 3.92 20.72 -22.59
N ARG A 14 3.91 19.53 -21.99
CA ARG A 14 2.90 19.13 -21.00
C ARG A 14 2.75 20.18 -19.90
N SER A 15 3.87 20.83 -19.51
CA SER A 15 3.88 21.95 -18.56
C SER A 15 3.06 23.14 -19.03
N ALA A 16 3.04 23.44 -20.34
CA ALA A 16 2.21 24.53 -20.89
C ALA A 16 0.71 24.16 -20.86
N THR A 17 0.38 22.90 -21.10
CA THR A 17 -0.99 22.38 -21.00
C THR A 17 -1.45 22.36 -19.54
N ALA A 18 -0.61 21.92 -18.62
CA ALA A 18 -0.85 21.95 -17.17
C ALA A 18 -1.11 23.37 -16.67
N LEU A 19 -0.27 24.32 -17.06
CA LEU A 19 -0.44 25.73 -16.68
C LEU A 19 -1.76 26.32 -17.18
N LYS A 20 -2.21 25.95 -18.38
CA LYS A 20 -3.47 26.41 -18.99
C LYS A 20 -4.70 25.78 -18.35
N SER A 21 -4.61 24.52 -17.92
CA SER A 21 -5.73 23.79 -17.31
C SER A 21 -5.85 23.98 -15.80
N GLY A 22 -4.83 24.56 -15.15
CA GLY A 22 -4.73 24.66 -13.69
C GLY A 22 -4.52 23.30 -13.00
N LYS A 23 -4.19 22.25 -13.78
CA LYS A 23 -3.93 20.89 -13.28
C LYS A 23 -2.44 20.57 -13.40
N ALA A 24 -1.92 19.81 -12.45
CA ALA A 24 -0.53 19.35 -12.47
C ALA A 24 -0.33 18.19 -13.48
N LEU A 25 -1.41 17.51 -13.87
CA LEU A 25 -1.42 16.27 -14.65
C LEU A 25 -0.51 15.21 -14.02
N ARG A 26 -0.50 15.16 -12.70
CA ARG A 26 0.32 14.25 -11.91
C ARG A 26 -0.46 13.68 -10.74
N VAL A 27 -0.31 12.38 -10.54
CA VAL A 27 -0.80 11.66 -9.36
C VAL A 27 0.41 11.15 -8.58
N VAL A 28 0.38 11.31 -7.26
CA VAL A 28 1.43 10.82 -6.36
C VAL A 28 0.97 9.50 -5.75
N LEU A 29 1.82 8.48 -5.80
CA LEU A 29 1.64 7.22 -5.09
C LEU A 29 2.65 7.16 -3.95
N LEU A 30 2.14 7.10 -2.72
CA LEU A 30 2.89 6.89 -1.49
C LEU A 30 2.75 5.42 -1.08
N MET A 31 3.86 4.72 -0.86
CA MET A 31 3.86 3.31 -0.50
C MET A 31 5.03 2.94 0.40
N SER A 32 4.85 1.94 1.27
CA SER A 32 5.89 1.44 2.19
C SER A 32 6.58 0.18 1.68
N ASP A 33 5.99 -0.50 0.73
CA ASP A 33 6.49 -1.76 0.22
C ASP A 33 7.55 -1.60 -0.87
N HIS A 34 8.44 -2.59 -0.97
CA HIS A 34 9.34 -2.65 -2.11
C HIS A 34 8.56 -2.76 -3.42
N ILE A 35 8.93 -1.93 -4.40
CA ILE A 35 8.31 -1.88 -5.74
C ILE A 35 8.32 -3.27 -6.43
N ARG A 36 9.34 -4.10 -6.15
CA ARG A 36 9.50 -5.45 -6.70
C ARG A 36 8.51 -6.49 -6.17
N LEU A 37 7.77 -6.20 -5.10
CA LEU A 37 6.76 -7.12 -4.59
C LEU A 37 5.57 -7.17 -5.56
N TRP A 38 5.03 -8.37 -5.78
CA TRP A 38 3.98 -8.56 -6.77
C TRP A 38 2.78 -7.63 -6.58
N PHE A 39 2.36 -7.39 -5.34
CA PHE A 39 1.25 -6.49 -5.04
C PHE A 39 1.57 -5.05 -5.44
N SER A 40 2.74 -4.55 -5.00
CA SER A 40 3.22 -3.20 -5.34
C SER A 40 3.37 -3.03 -6.85
N ALA A 41 3.99 -4.00 -7.53
CA ALA A 41 4.16 -3.97 -8.97
C ALA A 41 2.81 -3.96 -9.71
N SER A 42 1.84 -4.80 -9.28
CA SER A 42 0.51 -4.85 -9.88
C SER A 42 -0.29 -3.56 -9.67
N VAL A 43 -0.17 -2.94 -8.48
CA VAL A 43 -0.79 -1.64 -8.20
C VAL A 43 -0.20 -0.56 -9.12
N ILE A 44 1.13 -0.50 -9.22
CA ILE A 44 1.82 0.48 -10.09
C ILE A 44 1.42 0.29 -11.54
N GLU A 45 1.42 -0.97 -12.03
CA GLU A 45 1.05 -1.29 -13.41
C GLU A 45 -0.38 -0.86 -13.72
N GLY A 46 -1.34 -1.23 -12.86
CA GLY A 46 -2.75 -0.87 -13.04
C GLY A 46 -2.99 0.64 -13.01
N LEU A 47 -2.37 1.34 -12.05
CA LEU A 47 -2.45 2.80 -11.96
C LEU A 47 -1.83 3.46 -13.19
N ASN A 48 -0.63 3.03 -13.60
CA ASN A 48 0.04 3.60 -14.75
C ASN A 48 -0.75 3.41 -16.04
N GLN A 49 -1.37 2.24 -16.23
CA GLN A 49 -2.19 1.96 -17.40
C GLN A 49 -3.37 2.95 -17.53
N VAL A 50 -4.09 3.19 -16.43
CA VAL A 50 -5.26 4.08 -16.44
C VAL A 50 -4.84 5.54 -16.52
N LEU A 51 -3.90 5.95 -15.66
CA LEU A 51 -3.46 7.34 -15.57
C LEU A 51 -2.78 7.83 -16.85
N HIS A 52 -1.97 6.96 -17.48
CA HIS A 52 -1.30 7.32 -18.73
C HIS A 52 -2.31 7.51 -19.87
N ALA A 53 -3.36 6.70 -19.95
CA ALA A 53 -4.41 6.85 -20.95
C ALA A 53 -5.13 8.20 -20.83
N ASP A 54 -5.27 8.72 -19.60
CA ASP A 54 -5.87 10.02 -19.30
C ASP A 54 -4.86 11.19 -19.28
N GLY A 55 -3.60 10.93 -19.64
CA GLY A 55 -2.55 11.95 -19.75
C GLY A 55 -1.90 12.35 -18.43
N TYR A 56 -2.09 11.58 -17.36
CA TYR A 56 -1.45 11.81 -16.05
C TYR A 56 -0.12 11.06 -15.95
N ASP A 57 0.84 11.70 -15.28
CA ASP A 57 2.07 11.06 -14.85
C ASP A 57 1.91 10.49 -13.43
N LEU A 58 2.48 9.30 -13.17
CA LEU A 58 2.53 8.69 -11.86
C LEU A 58 3.89 8.95 -11.21
N SER A 59 3.92 9.62 -10.06
CA SER A 59 5.13 9.83 -9.26
C SER A 59 5.08 8.94 -8.03
N ILE A 60 6.07 8.05 -7.87
CA ILE A 60 6.12 7.06 -6.80
C ILE A 60 7.07 7.53 -5.70
N PHE A 61 6.59 7.54 -4.45
CA PHE A 61 7.37 7.77 -3.25
C PHE A 61 7.32 6.50 -2.39
N GLN A 62 8.45 5.81 -2.33
CA GLN A 62 8.63 4.66 -1.44
C GLN A 62 9.18 5.17 -0.11
N ILE A 63 8.51 4.81 0.98
CA ILE A 63 8.94 5.11 2.35
C ILE A 63 9.46 3.81 2.96
N SER A 64 10.75 3.76 3.24
CA SER A 64 11.42 2.57 3.76
C SER A 64 11.87 2.73 5.21
N SER A 65 11.86 3.96 5.73
CA SER A 65 12.26 4.29 7.09
C SER A 65 11.37 5.34 7.76
N ILE A 66 11.51 5.49 9.07
CA ILE A 66 10.82 6.54 9.83
C ILE A 66 11.31 7.92 9.42
N GLU A 67 12.58 8.05 9.10
CA GLU A 67 13.22 9.28 8.67
C GLU A 67 12.65 9.73 7.32
N GLU A 68 12.60 8.84 6.33
CA GLU A 68 11.99 9.10 5.01
C GLU A 68 10.51 9.47 5.14
N ARG A 69 9.80 8.81 6.08
CA ARG A 69 8.40 9.12 6.36
C ARG A 69 8.23 10.55 6.86
N ARG A 70 9.04 10.97 7.84
CA ARG A 70 9.03 12.34 8.36
C ARG A 70 9.38 13.35 7.27
N GLU A 71 10.45 13.10 6.54
CA GLU A 71 10.87 13.98 5.44
C GLU A 71 9.77 14.15 4.38
N PHE A 72 9.10 13.07 4.01
CA PHE A 72 8.00 13.13 3.06
C PHE A 72 6.87 14.04 3.56
N PHE A 73 6.42 13.83 4.80
CA PHE A 73 5.32 14.60 5.37
C PHE A 73 5.70 16.05 5.65
N ASP A 74 6.91 16.33 6.09
CA ASP A 74 7.41 17.69 6.31
C ASP A 74 7.50 18.51 5.01
N MET A 75 7.84 17.86 3.89
CA MET A 75 7.95 18.52 2.59
C MET A 75 6.64 18.52 1.78
N LEU A 76 5.62 17.83 2.23
CA LEU A 76 4.35 17.67 1.51
C LEU A 76 3.70 19.00 1.09
N PRO A 77 3.67 20.07 1.93
CA PRO A 77 3.13 21.38 1.56
C PRO A 77 3.85 22.03 0.40
N VAL A 78 5.14 21.74 0.22
CA VAL A 78 5.99 22.29 -0.85
C VAL A 78 5.78 21.54 -2.17
N ARG A 79 5.29 20.27 -2.08
CA ARG A 79 5.10 19.39 -3.24
C ARG A 79 3.69 19.49 -3.85
N ARG A 80 3.04 20.64 -3.79
CA ARG A 80 1.69 20.91 -4.33
C ARG A 80 1.53 20.70 -5.85
N ASN A 81 2.40 19.91 -6.47
CA ASN A 81 2.37 19.61 -7.90
C ASN A 81 1.72 18.22 -8.18
N ALA A 82 0.57 17.97 -7.55
CA ALA A 82 -0.21 16.76 -7.81
C ALA A 82 -1.70 17.10 -7.81
N ASP A 83 -2.47 16.41 -8.61
CA ASP A 83 -3.92 16.51 -8.67
C ASP A 83 -4.62 15.48 -7.76
N ALA A 84 -3.90 14.45 -7.31
CA ALA A 84 -4.34 13.50 -6.31
C ALA A 84 -3.15 12.83 -5.61
N VAL A 85 -3.39 12.32 -4.41
CA VAL A 85 -2.45 11.47 -3.67
C VAL A 85 -3.09 10.10 -3.43
N ILE A 86 -2.37 9.06 -3.79
CA ILE A 86 -2.74 7.67 -3.50
C ILE A 86 -1.82 7.18 -2.39
N VAL A 87 -2.41 6.65 -1.32
CA VAL A 87 -1.68 6.04 -0.20
C VAL A 87 -1.93 4.54 -0.26
N ALA A 88 -0.87 3.74 -0.43
CA ALA A 88 -0.99 2.30 -0.59
C ALA A 88 -0.29 1.56 0.57
N SER A 89 -1.06 0.79 1.32
CA SER A 89 -0.58 -0.07 2.41
C SER A 89 0.27 0.67 3.46
N ILE A 90 -0.02 1.95 3.71
CA ILE A 90 0.58 2.75 4.76
C ILE A 90 -0.51 3.10 5.78
N ASP A 91 -0.19 2.90 7.04
CA ASP A 91 -0.97 3.40 8.16
C ASP A 91 -0.57 4.85 8.41
N VAL A 92 -1.49 5.79 8.22
CA VAL A 92 -1.28 7.22 8.49
C VAL A 92 -1.90 7.58 9.83
N ASP A 93 -1.18 8.36 10.62
CA ASP A 93 -1.72 8.89 11.86
C ASP A 93 -2.59 10.14 11.63
N ALA A 94 -3.20 10.67 12.71
CA ALA A 94 -4.07 11.82 12.62
C ALA A 94 -3.34 13.10 12.15
N GLN A 95 -2.06 13.27 12.51
CA GLN A 95 -1.26 14.41 12.10
C GLN A 95 -0.91 14.33 10.62
N GLU A 96 -0.45 13.17 10.16
CA GLU A 96 -0.13 12.90 8.75
C GLU A 96 -1.38 13.04 7.85
N SER A 97 -2.50 12.52 8.33
CA SER A 97 -3.79 12.68 7.67
C SER A 97 -4.17 14.15 7.52
N ALA A 98 -4.01 14.97 8.56
CA ALA A 98 -4.25 16.41 8.49
C ALA A 98 -3.30 17.11 7.52
N GLN A 99 -2.03 16.70 7.47
CA GLN A 99 -1.06 17.21 6.51
C GLN A 99 -1.45 16.87 5.07
N LEU A 100 -1.86 15.62 4.79
CA LEU A 100 -2.38 15.21 3.49
C LEU A 100 -3.60 16.05 3.11
N ALA A 101 -4.57 16.19 4.01
CA ALA A 101 -5.78 16.99 3.79
C ALA A 101 -5.45 18.47 3.48
N SER A 102 -4.40 19.02 4.09
CA SER A 102 -3.96 20.40 3.86
C SER A 102 -3.50 20.68 2.42
N THR A 103 -3.21 19.65 1.65
CA THR A 103 -2.85 19.80 0.23
C THR A 103 -4.03 20.23 -0.63
N GLY A 104 -5.26 20.01 -0.17
CA GLY A 104 -6.49 20.33 -0.87
C GLY A 104 -6.79 19.47 -2.10
N VAL A 105 -6.05 18.36 -2.29
CA VAL A 105 -6.29 17.41 -3.38
C VAL A 105 -6.95 16.12 -2.85
N PRO A 106 -7.66 15.36 -3.70
CA PRO A 106 -8.22 14.07 -3.32
C PRO A 106 -7.16 13.10 -2.80
N ILE A 107 -7.47 12.41 -1.70
CA ILE A 107 -6.65 11.36 -1.13
C ILE A 107 -7.37 10.03 -1.31
N ILE A 108 -6.69 9.07 -1.90
CA ILE A 108 -7.25 7.75 -2.21
C ILE A 108 -6.43 6.68 -1.48
N GLY A 109 -7.11 5.84 -0.70
CA GLY A 109 -6.49 4.72 -0.01
C GLY A 109 -6.50 3.43 -0.83
N ILE A 110 -5.38 2.71 -0.88
CA ILE A 110 -5.32 1.34 -1.37
C ILE A 110 -4.86 0.46 -0.22
N ASN A 111 -5.73 -0.47 0.21
CA ASN A 111 -5.46 -1.37 1.31
C ASN A 111 -5.06 -0.62 2.60
N CYS A 112 -5.78 0.45 2.91
CA CYS A 112 -5.62 1.27 4.11
C CYS A 112 -6.74 0.97 5.10
N VAL A 113 -6.43 1.14 6.39
CA VAL A 113 -7.39 0.95 7.47
C VAL A 113 -8.11 2.24 7.78
N ASN A 114 -9.41 2.13 8.10
CA ASN A 114 -10.26 3.23 8.50
C ASN A 114 -10.14 4.49 7.61
N PRO A 115 -10.14 4.35 6.26
CA PRO A 115 -9.86 5.48 5.38
C PRO A 115 -10.83 6.65 5.60
N ARG A 116 -12.06 6.37 6.06
CA ARG A 116 -13.05 7.42 6.35
C ARG A 116 -12.70 8.25 7.58
N GLU A 117 -12.15 7.62 8.63
CA GLU A 117 -11.71 8.33 9.84
C GLU A 117 -10.55 9.27 9.55
N TYR A 118 -9.70 8.89 8.62
CA TYR A 118 -8.56 9.68 8.17
C TYR A 118 -8.86 10.64 7.01
N GLY A 119 -10.14 10.88 6.70
CA GLY A 119 -10.56 11.88 5.74
C GLY A 119 -10.20 11.56 4.28
N PHE A 120 -10.00 10.29 3.93
CA PHE A 120 -9.74 9.88 2.56
C PHE A 120 -11.00 10.05 1.70
N THR A 121 -10.82 10.58 0.51
CA THR A 121 -11.90 10.83 -0.46
C THR A 121 -12.53 9.52 -0.94
N ALA A 122 -11.69 8.50 -1.15
CA ALA A 122 -12.10 7.16 -1.57
C ALA A 122 -11.07 6.13 -1.09
N ALA A 123 -11.47 4.87 -1.05
CA ALA A 123 -10.55 3.78 -0.78
C ALA A 123 -10.98 2.50 -1.50
N VAL A 124 -9.99 1.70 -1.85
CA VAL A 124 -10.12 0.33 -2.33
C VAL A 124 -9.35 -0.58 -1.38
N GLY A 125 -9.99 -1.61 -0.88
CA GLY A 125 -9.36 -2.54 0.07
C GLY A 125 -9.93 -3.93 -0.04
N ILE A 126 -9.27 -4.86 0.66
CA ILE A 126 -9.70 -6.23 0.84
C ILE A 126 -10.30 -6.32 2.24
N ASP A 127 -11.32 -7.14 2.41
CA ASP A 127 -11.82 -7.50 3.74
C ASP A 127 -10.90 -8.59 4.32
N ASP A 128 -9.84 -8.14 4.98
CA ASP A 128 -8.83 -8.99 5.59
C ASP A 128 -9.40 -9.81 6.77
N ASP A 129 -10.41 -9.30 7.46
CA ASP A 129 -11.10 -10.02 8.53
C ASP A 129 -11.87 -11.21 7.95
N GLN A 130 -12.73 -10.97 6.97
CA GLN A 130 -13.49 -12.02 6.31
C GLN A 130 -12.58 -13.06 5.67
N GLY A 131 -11.53 -12.62 4.95
CA GLY A 131 -10.58 -13.52 4.29
C GLY A 131 -9.88 -14.44 5.28
N SER A 132 -9.37 -13.89 6.38
CA SER A 132 -8.68 -14.65 7.43
C SER A 132 -9.61 -15.62 8.15
N ARG A 133 -10.84 -15.22 8.45
CA ARG A 133 -11.86 -16.10 9.04
C ARG A 133 -12.20 -17.27 8.11
N LEU A 134 -12.37 -17.02 6.83
CA LEU A 134 -12.65 -18.07 5.84
C LEU A 134 -11.54 -19.14 5.80
N VAL A 135 -10.27 -18.71 5.82
CA VAL A 135 -9.12 -19.60 5.84
C VAL A 135 -9.10 -20.45 7.14
N ALA A 136 -9.26 -19.81 8.30
CA ALA A 136 -9.29 -20.52 9.58
C ALA A 136 -10.44 -21.54 9.63
N CYS A 137 -11.66 -21.13 9.27
CA CYS A 137 -12.82 -22.02 9.24
C CYS A 137 -12.64 -23.17 8.28
N HIS A 138 -12.03 -22.95 7.11
CA HIS A 138 -11.79 -24.00 6.12
C HIS A 138 -10.81 -25.06 6.66
N LEU A 139 -9.67 -24.63 7.19
CA LEU A 139 -8.68 -25.56 7.76
C LEU A 139 -9.26 -26.39 8.90
N ILE A 140 -9.98 -25.75 9.82
CA ILE A 140 -10.58 -26.42 10.96
C ILE A 140 -11.72 -27.36 10.51
N GLY A 141 -12.51 -26.95 9.51
CA GLY A 141 -13.55 -27.77 8.90
C GLY A 141 -13.03 -29.03 8.23
N LEU A 142 -11.80 -28.99 7.70
CA LEU A 142 -11.08 -30.16 7.18
C LEU A 142 -10.49 -31.06 8.28
N GLY A 143 -10.65 -30.69 9.55
CA GLY A 143 -10.18 -31.47 10.69
C GLY A 143 -8.78 -31.10 11.19
N HIS A 144 -8.13 -30.10 10.61
CA HIS A 144 -6.82 -29.66 11.09
C HIS A 144 -6.93 -29.03 12.48
N ARG A 145 -6.01 -29.42 13.40
CA ARG A 145 -5.92 -28.89 14.75
C ARG A 145 -4.53 -28.32 15.05
N ASN A 146 -3.49 -28.85 14.40
CA ASN A 146 -2.14 -28.32 14.46
C ASN A 146 -1.95 -27.36 13.30
N ILE A 147 -2.19 -26.07 13.56
CA ILE A 147 -2.14 -25.01 12.56
C ILE A 147 -0.99 -24.07 12.88
N VAL A 148 -0.15 -23.80 11.90
CA VAL A 148 0.95 -22.86 12.02
C VAL A 148 0.69 -21.63 11.16
N TYR A 149 0.72 -20.44 11.79
CA TYR A 149 0.65 -19.17 11.09
C TYR A 149 2.07 -18.61 10.94
N VAL A 150 2.53 -18.46 9.71
CA VAL A 150 3.84 -17.88 9.41
C VAL A 150 3.65 -16.41 9.05
N ARG A 151 4.37 -15.54 9.76
CA ARG A 151 4.38 -14.09 9.47
C ARG A 151 5.80 -13.55 9.43
N THR A 152 5.99 -12.47 8.69
CA THR A 152 7.23 -11.70 8.74
C THR A 152 7.05 -10.52 9.68
N SER A 153 8.09 -10.21 10.47
CA SER A 153 8.18 -8.95 11.21
C SER A 153 9.11 -8.00 10.46
N ARG A 154 8.73 -6.74 10.40
CA ARG A 154 9.61 -5.64 10.02
C ARG A 154 9.87 -4.78 11.24
N GLU A 155 11.08 -4.24 11.36
CA GLU A 155 11.43 -3.31 12.44
C GLU A 155 10.61 -2.03 12.38
N VAL A 156 10.14 -1.64 11.18
CA VAL A 156 9.29 -0.47 10.99
C VAL A 156 7.84 -0.94 10.81
N SER A 157 7.01 -0.70 11.81
CA SER A 157 5.57 -0.98 11.78
C SER A 157 4.86 -0.01 10.83
N LEU A 158 5.09 -0.15 9.53
CA LEU A 158 4.42 0.62 8.48
C LEU A 158 3.26 -0.15 7.83
N ARG A 159 2.91 -1.34 8.37
CA ARG A 159 1.92 -2.22 7.76
C ARG A 159 0.82 -2.58 8.73
N PHE A 160 -0.37 -2.28 8.33
CA PHE A 160 -1.57 -2.59 9.09
C PHE A 160 -2.27 -3.88 8.61
N SER A 161 -2.42 -4.11 7.33
CA SER A 161 -3.17 -5.26 6.80
C SER A 161 -2.59 -6.61 7.25
N VAL A 162 -1.26 -6.70 7.40
CA VAL A 162 -0.59 -7.93 7.88
C VAL A 162 -0.97 -8.24 9.33
N GLN A 163 -1.05 -7.23 10.19
CA GLN A 163 -1.42 -7.41 11.59
C GLN A 163 -2.91 -7.78 11.70
N GLN A 164 -3.78 -7.09 10.97
CA GLN A 164 -5.21 -7.38 10.98
C GLN A 164 -5.51 -8.81 10.52
N ARG A 165 -4.86 -9.29 9.45
CA ARG A 165 -5.01 -10.68 9.00
C ARG A 165 -4.62 -11.67 10.08
N TYR A 166 -3.50 -11.43 10.77
CA TYR A 166 -3.04 -12.28 11.87
C TYR A 166 -4.05 -12.31 13.00
N ASP A 167 -4.46 -11.14 13.49
CA ASP A 167 -5.37 -11.02 14.63
C ASP A 167 -6.73 -11.68 14.33
N SER A 168 -7.27 -11.47 13.13
CA SER A 168 -8.53 -12.07 12.68
C SER A 168 -8.43 -13.58 12.52
N PHE A 169 -7.28 -14.08 12.01
CA PHE A 169 -7.04 -15.52 11.89
C PHE A 169 -6.95 -16.19 13.25
N VAL A 170 -6.14 -15.65 14.17
CA VAL A 170 -5.99 -16.17 15.53
C VAL A 170 -7.33 -16.17 16.25
N LYS A 171 -8.06 -15.06 16.17
CA LYS A 171 -9.40 -14.94 16.78
C LYS A 171 -10.34 -16.02 16.26
N ALA A 172 -10.41 -16.21 14.95
CA ALA A 172 -11.28 -17.22 14.34
C ALA A 172 -10.90 -18.65 14.74
N CYS A 173 -9.60 -18.96 14.89
CA CYS A 173 -9.13 -20.24 15.39
C CYS A 173 -9.55 -20.45 16.86
N LEU A 174 -9.34 -19.46 17.72
CA LEU A 174 -9.69 -19.54 19.15
C LEU A 174 -11.20 -19.69 19.37
N GLU A 175 -12.05 -19.02 18.58
CA GLU A 175 -13.50 -19.17 18.60
C GLU A 175 -13.95 -20.62 18.34
N GLN A 176 -13.12 -21.40 17.63
CA GLN A 176 -13.37 -22.81 17.34
C GLN A 176 -12.52 -23.78 18.18
N GLY A 177 -11.93 -23.30 19.28
CA GLY A 177 -11.17 -24.10 20.23
C GLY A 177 -9.81 -24.58 19.70
N VAL A 178 -9.26 -23.92 18.69
CA VAL A 178 -7.93 -24.23 18.12
C VAL A 178 -6.98 -23.06 18.42
N THR A 179 -5.83 -23.36 19.03
CA THR A 179 -4.76 -22.38 19.27
C THR A 179 -3.70 -22.55 18.20
N PRO A 180 -3.56 -21.61 17.24
CA PRO A 180 -2.54 -21.73 16.22
C PRO A 180 -1.16 -21.40 16.79
N THR A 181 -0.13 -22.11 16.32
CA THR A 181 1.28 -21.76 16.58
C THR A 181 1.69 -20.63 15.65
N THR A 182 2.41 -19.63 16.14
CA THR A 182 2.90 -18.54 15.31
C THR A 182 4.40 -18.59 15.16
N LEU A 183 4.86 -18.61 13.92
CA LEU A 183 6.27 -18.41 13.57
C LEU A 183 6.47 -17.02 13.01
N VAL A 184 7.48 -16.29 13.52
CA VAL A 184 7.79 -14.93 13.11
C VAL A 184 9.18 -14.91 12.50
N ALA A 185 9.25 -14.73 11.18
CA ALA A 185 10.52 -14.57 10.50
C ALA A 185 10.90 -13.10 10.37
N GLN A 186 12.15 -12.79 10.66
CA GLN A 186 12.74 -11.49 10.35
C GLN A 186 12.81 -11.31 8.83
N GLU A 187 12.64 -10.08 8.34
CA GLU A 187 12.79 -9.78 6.92
C GLU A 187 14.29 -9.76 6.55
N SER A 188 14.81 -10.93 6.18
CA SER A 188 16.20 -11.16 5.78
C SER A 188 16.24 -11.98 4.49
N GLU A 189 17.42 -12.06 3.87
CA GLU A 189 17.63 -12.90 2.68
C GLU A 189 17.45 -14.40 3.01
N ASP A 190 17.80 -14.80 4.24
CA ASP A 190 17.74 -16.19 4.71
C ASP A 190 16.38 -16.57 5.35
N ARG A 191 15.37 -15.68 5.27
CA ARG A 191 14.07 -15.90 5.94
C ARG A 191 13.41 -17.23 5.60
N ILE A 192 13.55 -17.69 4.35
CA ILE A 192 12.91 -18.93 3.89
C ILE A 192 13.56 -20.13 4.55
N SER A 193 14.89 -20.21 4.58
CA SER A 193 15.64 -21.31 5.21
C SER A 193 15.39 -21.36 6.72
N THR A 194 15.31 -20.21 7.37
CA THR A 194 14.98 -20.09 8.80
C THR A 194 13.58 -20.63 9.08
N ILE A 195 12.56 -20.18 8.34
CA ILE A 195 11.18 -20.65 8.52
C ILE A 195 11.07 -22.15 8.28
N VAL A 196 11.71 -22.66 7.23
CA VAL A 196 11.68 -24.11 6.92
C VAL A 196 12.32 -24.90 8.06
N SER A 197 13.46 -24.47 8.59
CA SER A 197 14.11 -25.13 9.72
C SER A 197 13.24 -25.13 10.98
N GLU A 198 12.60 -24.02 11.29
CA GLU A 198 11.69 -23.91 12.43
C GLU A 198 10.44 -24.79 12.24
N LEU A 199 9.83 -24.79 11.04
CA LEU A 199 8.67 -25.64 10.73
C LEU A 199 9.01 -27.13 10.89
N LEU A 200 10.20 -27.57 10.44
CA LEU A 200 10.65 -28.96 10.56
C LEU A 200 11.00 -29.34 12.00
N SER A 201 11.21 -28.39 12.89
CA SER A 201 11.49 -28.61 14.31
C SER A 201 10.23 -28.69 15.18
N LEU A 202 9.09 -28.35 14.63
CA LEU A 202 7.81 -28.46 15.36
C LEU A 202 7.43 -29.91 15.59
N PRO A 203 6.85 -30.25 16.76
CA PRO A 203 6.43 -31.60 17.10
C PRO A 203 5.23 -32.07 16.25
#